data_8f69baecd1ae3ea62a3a5b0036a2fdd1
#
_entry.id   8f69baecd1ae3ea62a3a5b0036a2fdd1
#
_cell.length_a   1.000
_cell.length_b   1.000
_cell.length_c   1.000
_cell.angle_alpha   90.00
_cell.angle_beta   90.00
_cell.angle_gamma   90.00
#
_symmetry.space_group_name_H-M   'P 1'
#
loop_
_entity.id
_entity.type
_entity.pdbx_description
1 polymer ?
#
loop_
_entity_poly.entity_id
_entity_poly.type
_entity_poly.pdbx_seq_one_letter_code
_entity_poly.pdbx_strand_id
1 'polypeptide(L)'
;APLDEPEIAYVPLDDRPDNVERVVYLADSLGYELSMPERDDYRTALDGQPLNENGTQSGDRGDLFRWVLDREAAGCDRYVLSLDQLLSGGLVNSRAMVNHEDITLPGGGEGEMASVHSEYELLGILLSTLAEDPDNEVWLLDSVMRLAPTVGYQGGTLDHYNALRSYGAEPRPELTGEALTLGGVEEAYRLGADGEELSLTDYGLSEAEAVEYLSARG
;
A
#
# COMPACT_ATOMS: atom_id res chain seq x y z
N ALA A 1 -9.29 20.19 34.84
CA ALA A 1 -9.21 20.16 33.36
C ALA A 1 -9.24 18.72 32.97
N PRO A 2 -10.01 18.29 31.94
CA PRO A 2 -9.78 17.00 31.35
C PRO A 2 -8.30 16.96 30.95
N LEU A 3 -7.63 15.86 31.21
CA LEU A 3 -6.34 15.59 30.58
C LEU A 3 -6.67 15.53 29.09
N ASP A 4 -6.09 16.41 28.28
CA ASP A 4 -6.18 16.29 26.85
C ASP A 4 -5.62 14.89 26.51
N GLU A 5 -6.49 14.00 26.03
CA GLU A 5 -6.07 12.67 25.62
C GLU A 5 -5.07 12.84 24.47
N PRO A 6 -3.93 12.15 24.51
CA PRO A 6 -2.96 12.27 23.45
C PRO A 6 -3.56 11.77 22.13
N GLU A 7 -3.57 12.66 21.13
CA GLU A 7 -4.07 12.35 19.79
C GLU A 7 -3.09 11.45 19.02
N ILE A 8 -3.62 10.48 18.27
CA ILE A 8 -2.87 9.67 17.31
C ILE A 8 -3.52 9.88 15.93
N ALA A 9 -2.77 10.36 14.97
CA ALA A 9 -3.16 10.39 13.56
C ALA A 9 -3.01 8.97 12.98
N TYR A 10 -4.13 8.35 12.61
CA TYR A 10 -4.17 6.97 12.14
C TYR A 10 -4.69 6.87 10.69
N VAL A 11 -3.86 6.38 9.78
CA VAL A 11 -4.27 5.98 8.44
C VAL A 11 -4.33 4.44 8.39
N PRO A 12 -5.54 3.85 8.31
CA PRO A 12 -5.71 2.39 8.31
C PRO A 12 -5.26 1.77 6.98
N LEU A 13 -5.03 0.46 7.01
CA LEU A 13 -4.72 -0.33 5.82
C LEU A 13 -5.89 -0.35 4.81
N ASP A 14 -7.10 -0.44 5.32
CA ASP A 14 -8.37 -0.40 4.60
C ASP A 14 -9.54 -0.23 5.60
N ASP A 15 -10.78 -0.25 5.11
CA ASP A 15 -12.00 -0.02 5.90
C ASP A 15 -12.57 -1.27 6.57
N ARG A 16 -11.83 -2.38 6.62
CA ARG A 16 -12.28 -3.59 7.33
C ARG A 16 -12.33 -3.37 8.85
N PRO A 17 -13.27 -4.01 9.54
CA PRO A 17 -13.44 -3.85 10.99
C PRO A 17 -12.16 -4.09 11.81
N ASP A 18 -11.32 -5.02 11.38
CA ASP A 18 -10.05 -5.32 12.07
C ASP A 18 -9.05 -4.16 12.00
N ASN A 19 -9.10 -3.36 10.93
CA ASN A 19 -8.21 -2.23 10.72
C ASN A 19 -8.80 -0.91 11.23
N VAL A 20 -10.09 -0.84 11.47
CA VAL A 20 -10.78 0.37 11.93
C VAL A 20 -11.39 0.18 13.31
N GLU A 21 -12.48 -0.58 13.44
CA GLU A 21 -13.25 -0.67 14.67
C GLU A 21 -12.41 -1.22 15.83
N ARG A 22 -11.64 -2.27 15.59
CA ARG A 22 -10.79 -2.88 16.62
C ARG A 22 -9.71 -1.90 17.09
N VAL A 23 -9.11 -1.14 16.18
CA VAL A 23 -8.05 -0.17 16.52
C VAL A 23 -8.63 1.01 17.29
N VAL A 24 -9.80 1.53 16.88
CA VAL A 24 -10.52 2.56 17.63
C VAL A 24 -10.80 2.11 19.07
N TYR A 25 -11.39 0.93 19.26
CA TYR A 25 -11.67 0.41 20.62
C TYR A 25 -10.40 0.21 21.44
N LEU A 26 -9.29 -0.21 20.81
CA LEU A 26 -8.02 -0.39 21.50
C LEU A 26 -7.45 0.95 21.93
N ALA A 27 -7.43 1.95 21.07
CA ALA A 27 -6.95 3.30 21.38
C ALA A 27 -7.76 3.92 22.54
N ASP A 28 -9.09 3.90 22.43
CA ASP A 28 -10.00 4.39 23.46
C ASP A 28 -9.76 3.69 24.83
N SER A 29 -9.59 2.36 24.82
CA SER A 29 -9.30 1.59 26.05
C SER A 29 -7.96 1.94 26.71
N LEU A 30 -7.04 2.51 25.95
CA LEU A 30 -5.72 2.95 26.39
C LEU A 30 -5.65 4.45 26.72
N GLY A 31 -6.74 5.19 26.50
CA GLY A 31 -6.83 6.62 26.75
C GLY A 31 -6.18 7.47 25.66
N TYR A 32 -6.24 7.03 24.41
CA TYR A 32 -5.81 7.79 23.24
C TYR A 32 -7.03 8.21 22.42
N GLU A 33 -7.01 9.45 21.90
CA GLU A 33 -7.92 9.89 20.86
C GLU A 33 -7.35 9.50 19.48
N LEU A 34 -8.14 8.77 18.70
CA LEU A 34 -7.75 8.37 17.35
C LEU A 34 -8.37 9.32 16.33
N SER A 35 -7.52 10.14 15.68
CA SER A 35 -7.92 10.96 14.54
C SER A 35 -7.72 10.16 13.25
N MET A 36 -8.74 10.11 12.40
CA MET A 36 -8.73 9.35 11.15
C MET A 36 -9.26 10.20 9.99
N PRO A 37 -8.77 9.95 8.74
CA PRO A 37 -9.37 10.57 7.56
C PRO A 37 -10.80 10.08 7.32
N GLU A 38 -11.48 10.68 6.35
CA GLU A 38 -12.81 10.25 5.94
C GLU A 38 -12.77 8.81 5.41
N ARG A 39 -13.81 8.03 5.71
CA ARG A 39 -13.83 6.59 5.35
C ARG A 39 -13.62 6.36 3.85
N ASP A 40 -14.17 7.22 3.02
CA ASP A 40 -14.11 7.08 1.58
C ASP A 40 -12.69 7.23 1.02
N ASP A 41 -11.81 7.95 1.74
CA ASP A 41 -10.41 8.15 1.36
C ASP A 41 -9.56 6.88 1.54
N TYR A 42 -9.96 5.96 2.42
CA TYR A 42 -9.21 4.71 2.68
C TYR A 42 -10.00 3.43 2.40
N ARG A 43 -11.18 3.56 1.81
CA ARG A 43 -12.02 2.42 1.47
C ARG A 43 -11.54 1.74 0.19
N THR A 44 -11.56 0.39 0.18
CA THR A 44 -11.39 -0.42 -1.03
C THR A 44 -12.75 -0.91 -1.50
N ALA A 45 -13.21 -0.44 -2.67
CA ALA A 45 -14.42 -0.92 -3.32
C ALA A 45 -14.11 -2.15 -4.18
N LEU A 46 -14.81 -3.27 -3.96
CA LEU A 46 -14.69 -4.44 -4.83
C LEU A 46 -15.61 -4.32 -6.05
N ASP A 47 -15.38 -5.17 -7.07
CA ASP A 47 -16.20 -5.22 -8.28
C ASP A 47 -17.68 -5.39 -7.94
N GLY A 48 -18.53 -4.55 -8.54
CA GLY A 48 -19.96 -4.50 -8.28
C GLY A 48 -20.38 -3.65 -7.08
N GLN A 49 -19.44 -3.09 -6.32
CA GLN A 49 -19.71 -2.09 -5.28
C GLN A 49 -19.69 -0.67 -5.86
N PRO A 50 -20.37 0.30 -5.21
CA PRO A 50 -20.24 1.71 -5.56
C PRO A 50 -18.78 2.15 -5.45
N LEU A 51 -18.32 2.94 -6.42
CA LEU A 51 -17.00 3.55 -6.38
C LEU A 51 -16.90 4.56 -5.22
N ASN A 52 -15.68 4.88 -4.83
CA ASN A 52 -15.38 5.95 -3.90
C ASN A 52 -15.68 7.33 -4.55
N GLU A 53 -15.69 8.40 -3.78
CA GLU A 53 -15.98 9.76 -4.26
C GLU A 53 -14.95 10.23 -5.30
N ASN A 54 -13.71 9.73 -5.23
CA ASN A 54 -12.67 9.95 -6.24
C ASN A 54 -12.94 9.23 -7.58
N GLY A 55 -14.04 8.49 -7.70
CA GLY A 55 -14.42 7.75 -8.91
C GLY A 55 -13.67 6.45 -9.13
N THR A 56 -12.88 5.98 -8.16
CA THR A 56 -12.08 4.75 -8.25
C THR A 56 -12.49 3.68 -7.23
N GLN A 57 -11.89 2.50 -7.31
CA GLN A 57 -12.03 1.42 -6.34
C GLN A 57 -11.04 1.53 -5.18
N SER A 58 -9.99 2.34 -5.33
CA SER A 58 -8.93 2.54 -4.35
C SER A 58 -9.16 3.79 -3.51
N GLY A 59 -8.45 3.90 -2.40
CA GLY A 59 -8.43 5.10 -1.58
C GLY A 59 -7.83 6.31 -2.30
N ASP A 60 -8.12 7.50 -1.81
CA ASP A 60 -7.61 8.76 -2.36
C ASP A 60 -6.27 9.13 -1.73
N ARG A 61 -5.19 8.81 -2.42
CA ARG A 61 -3.82 9.10 -1.95
C ARG A 61 -3.59 10.59 -1.72
N GLY A 62 -4.12 11.44 -2.60
CA GLY A 62 -3.97 12.88 -2.51
C GLY A 62 -4.65 13.46 -1.28
N ASP A 63 -5.89 13.03 -1.01
CA ASP A 63 -6.63 13.47 0.17
C ASP A 63 -6.01 12.93 1.45
N LEU A 64 -5.54 11.69 1.46
CA LEU A 64 -4.84 11.10 2.59
C LEU A 64 -3.54 11.84 2.92
N PHE A 65 -2.72 12.16 1.92
CA PHE A 65 -1.50 12.95 2.14
C PHE A 65 -1.80 14.34 2.67
N ARG A 66 -2.78 15.06 2.08
CA ARG A 66 -3.22 16.37 2.58
C ARG A 66 -3.69 16.27 4.02
N TRP A 67 -4.46 15.23 4.35
CA TRP A 67 -4.92 15.01 5.72
C TRP A 67 -3.76 14.81 6.70
N VAL A 68 -2.72 14.04 6.35
CA VAL A 68 -1.53 13.87 7.19
C VAL A 68 -0.81 15.22 7.39
N LEU A 69 -0.62 15.99 6.32
CA LEU A 69 0.00 17.32 6.40
C LEU A 69 -0.81 18.30 7.27
N ASP A 70 -2.14 18.22 7.20
CA ASP A 70 -3.04 19.03 8.03
C ASP A 70 -2.95 18.63 9.51
N ARG A 71 -2.75 17.36 9.82
CA ARG A 71 -2.52 16.90 11.21
C ARG A 71 -1.19 17.43 11.74
N GLU A 72 -0.13 17.36 10.94
CA GLU A 72 1.18 17.94 11.27
C GLU A 72 1.05 19.44 11.55
N ALA A 73 0.41 20.18 10.64
CA ALA A 73 0.18 21.62 10.82
C ALA A 73 -0.69 21.95 12.05
N ALA A 74 -1.53 21.03 12.50
CA ALA A 74 -2.35 21.17 13.71
C ALA A 74 -1.60 20.81 15.00
N GLY A 75 -0.37 20.30 14.90
CA GLY A 75 0.48 19.96 16.05
C GLY A 75 0.24 18.55 16.59
N CYS A 76 -0.21 17.61 15.75
CA CYS A 76 -0.20 16.19 16.08
C CYS A 76 1.25 15.70 16.03
N ASP A 77 1.67 14.96 17.06
CA ASP A 77 3.02 14.42 17.20
C ASP A 77 3.09 12.89 17.20
N ARG A 78 1.95 12.21 16.98
CA ARG A 78 1.88 10.75 16.96
C ARG A 78 1.16 10.24 15.72
N TYR A 79 1.84 9.36 14.99
CA TYR A 79 1.37 8.85 13.70
C TYR A 79 1.47 7.33 13.63
N VAL A 80 0.39 6.69 13.20
CA VAL A 80 0.36 5.27 12.81
C VAL A 80 -0.19 5.21 11.38
N LEU A 81 0.67 5.00 10.41
CA LEU A 81 0.37 5.20 9.01
C LEU A 81 0.58 3.93 8.18
N SER A 82 -0.45 3.49 7.45
CA SER A 82 -0.31 2.41 6.46
C SER A 82 0.32 2.94 5.17
N LEU A 83 1.48 2.43 4.81
CA LEU A 83 2.16 2.76 3.55
C LEU A 83 1.39 2.22 2.35
N ASP A 84 0.82 1.01 2.42
CA ASP A 84 -0.04 0.48 1.35
C ASP A 84 -1.18 1.45 1.00
N GLN A 85 -1.77 2.08 2.01
CA GLN A 85 -2.87 3.03 1.80
C GLN A 85 -2.36 4.36 1.26
N LEU A 86 -1.34 4.93 1.88
CA LEU A 86 -0.79 6.24 1.50
C LEU A 86 -0.12 6.21 0.12
N LEU A 87 0.65 5.18 -0.17
CA LEU A 87 1.44 5.15 -1.41
C LEU A 87 0.67 4.58 -2.59
N SER A 88 -0.27 3.65 -2.34
CA SER A 88 -0.94 2.91 -3.40
C SER A 88 -2.47 3.01 -3.35
N GLY A 89 -3.07 3.67 -2.35
CA GLY A 89 -4.52 3.72 -2.19
C GLY A 89 -5.15 2.43 -1.65
N GLY A 90 -4.36 1.61 -0.94
CA GLY A 90 -4.78 0.42 -0.22
C GLY A 90 -4.05 -0.86 -0.59
N LEU A 91 -4.11 -1.84 0.31
CA LEU A 91 -3.47 -3.15 0.17
C LEU A 91 -3.81 -3.87 -1.14
N VAL A 92 -5.03 -3.75 -1.62
CA VAL A 92 -5.46 -4.41 -2.86
C VAL A 92 -4.86 -3.71 -4.07
N ASN A 93 -4.87 -2.37 -4.07
CA ASN A 93 -4.34 -1.56 -5.16
C ASN A 93 -2.81 -1.58 -5.24
N SER A 94 -2.13 -1.74 -4.12
CA SER A 94 -0.66 -1.92 -4.09
C SER A 94 -0.18 -3.18 -4.81
N ARG A 95 -1.09 -4.13 -5.09
CA ARG A 95 -0.88 -5.32 -5.91
C ARG A 95 -1.39 -5.18 -7.34
N ALA A 96 -1.98 -4.03 -7.67
CA ALA A 96 -2.49 -3.78 -9.01
C ALA A 96 -1.31 -3.74 -9.99
N MET A 97 -1.61 -4.15 -11.22
CA MET A 97 -0.64 -4.27 -12.31
C MET A 97 -0.61 -3.04 -13.19
N VAL A 98 -1.17 -1.94 -12.71
CA VAL A 98 -1.23 -0.65 -13.39
C VAL A 98 -0.41 0.36 -12.59
N ASN A 99 0.21 1.29 -13.30
CA ASN A 99 0.83 2.44 -12.64
C ASN A 99 -0.25 3.26 -11.95
N HIS A 100 0.04 3.71 -10.75
CA HIS A 100 -0.84 4.63 -10.05
C HIS A 100 -0.83 6.00 -10.74
N GLU A 101 -1.98 6.68 -10.72
CA GLU A 101 -2.08 8.04 -11.23
C GLU A 101 -1.22 9.01 -10.40
N ASP A 102 -0.73 10.06 -11.06
CA ASP A 102 -0.03 11.14 -10.37
C ASP A 102 -0.96 11.81 -9.37
N ILE A 103 -0.43 12.20 -8.23
CA ILE A 103 -1.16 13.02 -7.27
C ILE A 103 -0.58 14.42 -7.20
N THR A 104 -1.42 15.37 -6.81
CA THR A 104 -1.03 16.77 -6.66
C THR A 104 -1.01 17.14 -5.19
N LEU A 105 0.15 17.54 -4.69
CA LEU A 105 0.37 17.97 -3.31
C LEU A 105 0.70 19.45 -3.25
N PRO A 106 0.47 20.12 -2.10
CA PRO A 106 1.00 21.47 -1.88
C PRO A 106 2.51 21.50 -2.10
N GLY A 107 2.97 22.45 -2.92
CA GLY A 107 4.38 22.69 -3.17
C GLY A 107 5.04 23.54 -2.07
N GLY A 108 6.35 23.82 -2.21
CA GLY A 108 7.12 24.58 -1.22
C GLY A 108 6.83 26.11 -1.18
N GLY A 109 5.98 26.62 -2.07
CA GLY A 109 5.55 28.03 -2.12
C GLY A 109 4.06 28.20 -1.87
N GLU A 110 3.65 29.39 -1.41
CA GLU A 110 2.25 29.71 -1.16
C GLU A 110 1.44 29.60 -2.47
N GLY A 111 0.48 28.67 -2.51
CA GLY A 111 -0.35 28.38 -3.67
C GLY A 111 0.32 27.56 -4.78
N GLU A 112 1.54 27.10 -4.56
CA GLU A 112 2.23 26.20 -5.48
C GLU A 112 1.74 24.75 -5.29
N MET A 113 1.53 24.04 -6.39
CA MET A 113 1.14 22.64 -6.39
C MET A 113 2.16 21.82 -7.18
N ALA A 114 2.61 20.72 -6.59
CA ALA A 114 3.58 19.81 -7.22
C ALA A 114 2.88 18.50 -7.61
N SER A 115 3.14 18.01 -8.82
CA SER A 115 2.73 16.70 -9.26
C SER A 115 3.75 15.65 -8.82
N VAL A 116 3.30 14.57 -8.22
CA VAL A 116 4.14 13.48 -7.72
C VAL A 116 3.85 12.22 -8.51
N HIS A 117 4.89 11.61 -9.07
CA HIS A 117 4.80 10.58 -10.10
C HIS A 117 5.08 9.16 -9.60
N SER A 118 5.57 8.99 -8.37
CA SER A 118 5.93 7.66 -7.85
C SER A 118 5.70 7.51 -6.36
N GLU A 119 5.47 6.27 -5.92
CA GLU A 119 5.38 5.93 -4.49
C GLU A 119 6.67 6.24 -3.74
N TYR A 120 7.82 6.09 -4.38
CA TYR A 120 9.11 6.41 -3.79
C TYR A 120 9.25 7.91 -3.48
N GLU A 121 8.81 8.76 -4.40
CA GLU A 121 8.78 10.22 -4.21
C GLU A 121 7.81 10.61 -3.11
N LEU A 122 6.60 10.01 -3.09
CA LEU A 122 5.63 10.21 -2.02
C LEU A 122 6.17 9.82 -0.65
N LEU A 123 6.83 8.68 -0.55
CA LEU A 123 7.47 8.24 0.70
C LEU A 123 8.54 9.25 1.14
N GLY A 124 9.34 9.75 0.20
CA GLY A 124 10.36 10.77 0.48
C GLY A 124 9.76 12.06 1.04
N ILE A 125 8.66 12.53 0.47
CA ILE A 125 7.92 13.71 0.94
C ILE A 125 7.37 13.46 2.35
N LEU A 126 6.70 12.34 2.58
CA LEU A 126 6.15 11.98 3.88
C LEU A 126 7.23 11.98 4.97
N LEU A 127 8.30 11.24 4.74
CA LEU A 127 9.38 11.11 5.73
C LEU A 127 10.09 12.43 5.99
N SER A 128 10.35 13.24 4.96
CA SER A 128 11.00 14.52 5.13
C SER A 128 10.13 15.50 5.91
N THR A 129 8.82 15.54 5.62
CA THR A 129 7.89 16.44 6.33
C THR A 129 7.75 16.07 7.80
N LEU A 130 7.51 14.78 8.10
CA LEU A 130 7.35 14.34 9.49
C LEU A 130 8.66 14.40 10.30
N ALA A 131 9.82 14.37 9.63
CA ALA A 131 11.12 14.50 10.29
C ALA A 131 11.51 15.95 10.61
N GLU A 132 10.78 16.96 10.14
CA GLU A 132 11.00 18.38 10.48
C GLU A 132 10.70 18.65 11.95
N ASP A 133 9.74 17.93 12.53
CA ASP A 133 9.46 18.00 13.97
C ASP A 133 10.16 16.83 14.70
N PRO A 134 11.14 17.11 15.57
CA PRO A 134 11.86 16.06 16.31
C PRO A 134 11.01 15.40 17.41
N ASP A 135 9.86 15.96 17.76
CA ASP A 135 8.95 15.41 18.77
C ASP A 135 7.98 14.38 18.14
N ASN A 136 7.96 14.26 16.82
CA ASN A 136 7.12 13.29 16.11
C ASN A 136 7.50 11.85 16.41
N GLU A 137 6.52 11.06 16.83
CA GLU A 137 6.58 9.60 16.96
C GLU A 137 5.83 8.95 15.78
N VAL A 138 6.58 8.40 14.81
CA VAL A 138 6.01 7.89 13.55
C VAL A 138 6.16 6.37 13.46
N TRP A 139 5.05 5.68 13.33
CA TRP A 139 4.96 4.23 13.08
C TRP A 139 4.42 3.97 11.69
N LEU A 140 5.26 3.41 10.83
CA LEU A 140 4.90 3.05 9.47
C LEU A 140 4.59 1.55 9.40
N LEU A 141 3.43 1.23 8.84
CA LEU A 141 2.97 -0.13 8.62
C LEU A 141 3.05 -0.44 7.13
N ASP A 142 3.74 -1.50 6.79
CA ASP A 142 3.86 -1.98 5.42
C ASP A 142 3.56 -3.47 5.36
N SER A 143 3.06 -3.95 4.22
CA SER A 143 2.64 -5.33 4.05
C SER A 143 3.56 -6.08 3.11
N VAL A 144 3.96 -7.28 3.52
CA VAL A 144 4.58 -8.22 2.58
C VAL A 144 3.54 -8.74 1.60
N MET A 145 3.72 -8.39 0.33
CA MET A 145 2.75 -8.68 -0.72
C MET A 145 2.80 -10.14 -1.18
N ARG A 146 1.63 -10.72 -1.42
CA ARG A 146 1.51 -11.95 -2.19
C ARG A 146 1.56 -11.63 -3.69
N LEU A 147 2.03 -12.58 -4.48
CA LEU A 147 2.04 -12.46 -5.94
C LEU A 147 0.62 -12.48 -6.54
N ALA A 148 -0.27 -13.32 -6.01
CA ALA A 148 -1.60 -13.53 -6.55
C ALA A 148 -2.51 -12.29 -6.42
N PRO A 149 -3.26 -11.92 -7.48
CA PRO A 149 -4.17 -10.79 -7.49
C PRO A 149 -5.35 -10.98 -6.55
N THR A 150 -6.12 -9.93 -6.31
CA THR A 150 -7.38 -10.03 -5.57
C THR A 150 -8.51 -10.35 -6.55
N VAL A 151 -9.23 -11.44 -6.27
CA VAL A 151 -10.43 -11.80 -7.03
C VAL A 151 -11.53 -10.77 -6.80
N GLY A 152 -12.15 -10.30 -7.89
CA GLY A 152 -13.20 -9.28 -7.83
C GLY A 152 -12.67 -7.86 -7.62
N TYR A 153 -11.44 -7.59 -8.04
CA TYR A 153 -10.85 -6.26 -8.09
C TYR A 153 -10.09 -6.07 -9.40
N GLN A 154 -10.43 -5.03 -10.16
CA GLN A 154 -9.81 -4.68 -11.44
C GLN A 154 -9.72 -5.86 -12.43
N GLY A 155 -10.78 -6.66 -12.50
CA GLY A 155 -10.85 -7.82 -13.40
C GLY A 155 -10.06 -9.05 -12.93
N GLY A 156 -9.52 -9.06 -11.72
CA GLY A 156 -8.87 -10.23 -11.14
C GLY A 156 -9.80 -11.42 -11.00
N THR A 157 -9.43 -12.57 -11.57
CA THR A 157 -10.23 -13.80 -11.59
C THR A 157 -9.69 -14.85 -10.62
N LEU A 158 -10.52 -15.86 -10.32
CA LEU A 158 -10.09 -17.02 -9.52
C LEU A 158 -9.01 -17.84 -10.24
N ASP A 159 -9.05 -17.90 -11.58
CA ASP A 159 -8.07 -18.63 -12.37
C ASP A 159 -6.71 -17.94 -12.29
N HIS A 160 -6.66 -16.61 -12.44
CA HIS A 160 -5.45 -15.82 -12.23
C HIS A 160 -4.90 -15.99 -10.81
N TYR A 161 -5.77 -15.92 -9.81
CA TYR A 161 -5.38 -16.15 -8.41
C TYR A 161 -4.72 -17.52 -8.21
N ASN A 162 -5.33 -18.58 -8.73
CA ASN A 162 -4.83 -19.95 -8.59
C ASN A 162 -3.51 -20.15 -9.34
N ALA A 163 -3.41 -19.66 -10.58
CA ALA A 163 -2.19 -19.74 -11.39
C ALA A 163 -1.00 -19.09 -10.68
N LEU A 164 -1.15 -17.82 -10.28
CA LEU A 164 -0.08 -17.07 -9.64
C LEU A 164 0.25 -17.60 -8.24
N ARG A 165 -0.73 -18.11 -7.51
CA ARG A 165 -0.48 -18.76 -6.24
C ARG A 165 0.33 -20.07 -6.40
N SER A 166 0.00 -20.87 -7.40
CA SER A 166 0.73 -22.10 -7.70
C SER A 166 2.15 -21.82 -8.14
N TYR A 167 2.33 -20.88 -9.06
CA TYR A 167 3.66 -20.39 -9.47
C TYR A 167 4.49 -19.88 -8.27
N GLY A 168 3.90 -19.07 -7.40
CA GLY A 168 4.59 -18.54 -6.22
C GLY A 168 4.90 -19.57 -5.13
N ALA A 169 4.21 -20.71 -5.14
CA ALA A 169 4.44 -21.80 -4.19
C ALA A 169 5.52 -22.80 -4.65
N GLU A 170 5.93 -22.72 -5.91
CA GLU A 170 7.01 -23.58 -6.40
C GLU A 170 8.31 -23.34 -5.63
N PRO A 171 9.03 -24.40 -5.26
CA PRO A 171 10.35 -24.26 -4.65
C PRO A 171 11.32 -23.50 -5.58
N ARG A 172 12.10 -22.61 -5.01
CA ARG A 172 13.13 -21.83 -5.70
C ARG A 172 14.53 -22.34 -5.30
N PRO A 173 15.57 -22.02 -6.08
CA PRO A 173 16.95 -22.27 -5.65
C PRO A 173 17.22 -21.60 -4.31
N GLU A 174 17.89 -22.31 -3.43
CA GLU A 174 18.33 -21.74 -2.14
C GLU A 174 19.48 -20.76 -2.37
N LEU A 175 19.30 -19.52 -1.90
CA LEU A 175 20.34 -18.49 -1.95
C LEU A 175 21.00 -18.34 -0.58
N THR A 176 22.30 -18.45 -0.55
CA THR A 176 23.09 -18.31 0.68
C THR A 176 24.36 -17.48 0.45
N GLY A 177 24.86 -16.85 1.51
CA GLY A 177 26.12 -16.12 1.47
C GLY A 177 26.15 -15.00 0.44
N GLU A 178 27.18 -14.96 -0.41
CA GLU A 178 27.40 -13.91 -1.41
C GLU A 178 26.34 -13.90 -2.53
N ALA A 179 25.61 -15.00 -2.74
CA ALA A 179 24.53 -15.08 -3.71
C ALA A 179 23.23 -14.40 -3.23
N LEU A 180 23.11 -14.09 -1.94
CA LEU A 180 21.96 -13.40 -1.37
C LEU A 180 22.04 -11.89 -1.65
N THR A 181 21.81 -11.54 -2.90
CA THR A 181 21.72 -10.17 -3.40
C THR A 181 20.36 -9.92 -4.03
N LEU A 182 19.98 -8.68 -4.24
CA LEU A 182 18.71 -8.36 -4.94
C LEU A 182 18.66 -9.04 -6.32
N GLY A 183 19.70 -8.89 -7.13
CA GLY A 183 19.78 -9.55 -8.46
C GLY A 183 19.76 -11.08 -8.37
N GLY A 184 20.38 -11.69 -7.34
CA GLY A 184 20.32 -13.13 -7.10
C GLY A 184 18.90 -13.59 -6.74
N VAL A 185 18.16 -12.80 -5.97
CA VAL A 185 16.76 -13.09 -5.64
C VAL A 185 15.89 -12.98 -6.89
N GLU A 186 16.06 -11.94 -7.69
CA GLU A 186 15.32 -11.75 -8.95
C GLU A 186 15.57 -12.90 -9.94
N GLU A 187 16.81 -13.34 -10.08
CA GLU A 187 17.16 -14.48 -10.93
C GLU A 187 16.55 -15.78 -10.40
N ALA A 188 16.76 -16.08 -9.13
CA ALA A 188 16.23 -17.27 -8.48
C ALA A 188 14.70 -17.35 -8.52
N TYR A 189 14.02 -16.20 -8.51
CA TYR A 189 12.56 -16.15 -8.56
C TYR A 189 11.98 -16.69 -9.87
N ARG A 190 12.75 -16.65 -10.95
CA ARG A 190 12.35 -17.16 -12.28
C ARG A 190 12.63 -18.65 -12.46
N LEU A 191 13.36 -19.27 -11.53
CA LEU A 191 13.81 -20.65 -11.67
C LEU A 191 13.09 -21.57 -10.66
N GLY A 192 12.84 -22.81 -11.07
CA GLY A 192 12.49 -23.89 -10.15
C GLY A 192 13.70 -24.37 -9.36
N ALA A 193 13.49 -25.20 -8.33
CA ALA A 193 14.57 -25.76 -7.51
C ALA A 193 15.59 -26.61 -8.31
N ASP A 194 15.19 -27.10 -9.48
CA ASP A 194 16.03 -27.83 -10.44
C ASP A 194 16.85 -26.92 -11.36
N GLY A 195 16.66 -25.60 -11.27
CA GLY A 195 17.31 -24.59 -12.09
C GLY A 195 16.68 -24.36 -13.47
N GLU A 196 15.56 -25.02 -13.77
CA GLU A 196 14.82 -24.78 -15.01
C GLU A 196 13.93 -23.53 -14.87
N GLU A 197 13.74 -22.80 -15.99
CA GLU A 197 12.90 -21.61 -16.02
C GLU A 197 11.42 -21.96 -15.82
N LEU A 198 10.78 -21.29 -14.87
CA LEU A 198 9.33 -21.45 -14.62
C LEU A 198 8.55 -20.49 -15.50
N SER A 199 7.52 -21.01 -16.16
CA SER A 199 6.60 -20.22 -16.99
C SER A 199 5.23 -20.11 -16.35
N LEU A 200 4.66 -18.92 -16.29
CA LEU A 200 3.27 -18.71 -15.84
C LEU A 200 2.26 -19.41 -16.74
N THR A 201 2.61 -19.71 -17.98
CA THR A 201 1.76 -20.46 -18.92
C THR A 201 1.56 -21.92 -18.49
N ASP A 202 2.53 -22.50 -17.78
CA ASP A 202 2.42 -23.86 -17.24
C ASP A 202 1.37 -23.96 -16.11
N TYR A 203 0.98 -22.81 -15.57
CA TYR A 203 -0.03 -22.69 -14.51
C TYR A 203 -1.39 -22.21 -15.04
N GLY A 204 -1.55 -22.12 -16.36
CA GLY A 204 -2.84 -21.88 -17.02
C GLY A 204 -3.10 -20.42 -17.44
N LEU A 205 -2.11 -19.53 -17.35
CA LEU A 205 -2.20 -18.18 -17.94
C LEU A 205 -1.89 -18.26 -19.46
N SER A 206 -2.51 -17.39 -20.24
CA SER A 206 -2.09 -17.16 -21.61
C SER A 206 -0.74 -16.43 -21.68
N GLU A 207 -0.04 -16.48 -22.81
CA GLU A 207 1.22 -15.74 -22.99
C GLU A 207 1.03 -14.23 -22.76
N ALA A 208 -0.09 -13.66 -23.20
CA ALA A 208 -0.38 -12.24 -23.03
C ALA A 208 -0.55 -11.87 -21.56
N GLU A 209 -1.31 -12.68 -20.78
CA GLU A 209 -1.48 -12.49 -19.36
C GLU A 209 -0.16 -12.68 -18.61
N ALA A 210 0.64 -13.70 -18.97
CA ALA A 210 1.93 -13.93 -18.34
C ALA A 210 2.88 -12.72 -18.53
N VAL A 211 2.94 -12.16 -19.74
CA VAL A 211 3.74 -10.95 -20.02
C VAL A 211 3.23 -9.76 -19.21
N GLU A 212 1.90 -9.54 -19.17
CA GLU A 212 1.29 -8.46 -18.40
C GLU A 212 1.65 -8.57 -16.92
N TYR A 213 1.50 -9.76 -16.33
CA TYR A 213 1.82 -10.02 -14.92
C TYR A 213 3.29 -9.87 -14.59
N LEU A 214 4.20 -10.29 -15.45
CA LEU A 214 5.63 -10.15 -15.22
C LEU A 214 6.11 -8.70 -15.42
N SER A 215 5.60 -7.99 -16.42
CA SER A 215 6.01 -6.61 -16.71
C SER A 215 5.55 -5.61 -15.64
N ALA A 216 4.43 -5.88 -14.99
CA ALA A 216 3.92 -5.01 -13.92
C ALA A 216 4.61 -5.22 -12.57
N ARG A 217 5.41 -6.29 -12.43
CA ARG A 217 6.04 -6.66 -11.17
C ARG A 217 7.56 -6.74 -11.21
N GLY A 218 8.14 -6.53 -12.32
CA GLY A 218 9.56 -6.55 -12.57
C GLY A 218 10.10 -5.29 -13.01
#